data_b1a8142851a1e8b569ccac8e7bd31818
#
_entry.id   b1a8142851a1e8b569ccac8e7bd31818
#
_cell.length_a   1.000
_cell.length_b   1.000
_cell.length_c   1.000
_cell.angle_alpha   90.00
_cell.angle_beta   90.00
_cell.angle_gamma   90.00
#
_symmetry.space_group_name_H-M   'P 1'
#
loop_
_entity.id
_entity.type
_entity.pdbx_description
1 polymer ?
#
loop_
_entity_poly.entity_id
_entity_poly.type
_entity_poly.pdbx_seq_one_letter_code
_entity_poly.pdbx_strand_id
1 'polypeptide(L)'
;MTEEQFRILSAAQDFVSDLFINKVNKTIHFHTLQHTQEVVAGSETMAEYYHLEDEDRFALLLAAWFHDTGYSGGQAAGHENLSIELAAKFLNEHKVHQNIIDKVIGCINATRLPQNPNSLIEQIICDADLFHLGTGDFREKNKLLREELNDFGNLDLSKKEWRKKNIEFLSKHNYFTSYAKENLDPLKQVYLEELNKKAGNEEKPDKKNNKDSKTTATSQKEKKNEKGLTDDEQKKLDDAKKKKEKESQSERAISTVFRIVAQSQNTLSGMADSKSNILISVNAIILSIMISSVFDKLKTDTYLQIPFTILVTICVVSMVFSILATRPNITSGKFTKEDIADKKTNLLFFGNFHKMGYADYDWGMTELLADKNYLYSSMIKDTYFLGVVLAKKYKYLRIAYNIFMFGLIAAMIAFTVAFLAPGATEVYQ
;
A
#
# COMPACT_ATOMS: atom_id res chain seq x y z
N MET A 1 5.55 1.59 -21.06
CA MET A 1 4.47 2.61 -21.27
C MET A 1 5.07 3.90 -21.78
N THR A 2 4.39 4.60 -22.70
CA THR A 2 4.80 5.89 -23.26
C THR A 2 4.60 7.03 -22.28
N GLU A 3 5.24 8.19 -22.52
CA GLU A 3 5.06 9.39 -21.70
C GLU A 3 3.60 9.87 -21.69
N GLU A 4 2.90 9.73 -22.81
CA GLU A 4 1.47 10.05 -22.92
C GLU A 4 0.60 9.13 -22.05
N GLN A 5 0.87 7.82 -22.03
CA GLN A 5 0.18 6.86 -21.17
C GLN A 5 0.40 7.18 -19.70
N PHE A 6 1.62 7.54 -19.28
CA PHE A 6 1.89 7.98 -17.90
C PHE A 6 1.12 9.25 -17.53
N ARG A 7 1.03 10.22 -18.44
CA ARG A 7 0.25 11.45 -18.24
C ARG A 7 -1.23 11.16 -18.05
N ILE A 8 -1.81 10.28 -18.86
CA ILE A 8 -3.22 9.89 -18.78
C ILE A 8 -3.49 9.12 -17.46
N LEU A 9 -2.59 8.21 -17.04
CA LEU A 9 -2.72 7.51 -15.75
C LEU A 9 -2.67 8.48 -14.58
N SER A 10 -1.77 9.47 -14.60
CA SER A 10 -1.72 10.50 -13.55
C SER A 10 -3.00 11.32 -13.52
N ALA A 11 -3.54 11.71 -14.68
CA ALA A 11 -4.82 12.43 -14.76
C ALA A 11 -6.00 11.56 -14.26
N ALA A 12 -5.99 10.25 -14.54
CA ALA A 12 -6.99 9.31 -14.03
C ALA A 12 -6.93 9.19 -12.51
N GLN A 13 -5.72 9.10 -11.94
CA GLN A 13 -5.51 9.10 -10.49
C GLN A 13 -6.07 10.36 -9.84
N ASP A 14 -5.77 11.53 -10.40
CA ASP A 14 -6.25 12.83 -9.86
C ASP A 14 -7.78 12.91 -9.95
N PHE A 15 -8.36 12.54 -11.09
CA PHE A 15 -9.81 12.54 -11.31
C PHE A 15 -10.53 11.61 -10.32
N VAL A 16 -10.05 10.36 -10.18
CA VAL A 16 -10.65 9.37 -9.27
C VAL A 16 -10.47 9.79 -7.81
N SER A 17 -9.32 10.33 -7.43
CA SER A 17 -9.07 10.82 -6.08
C SER A 17 -10.03 11.96 -5.72
N ASP A 18 -10.23 12.93 -6.61
CA ASP A 18 -11.18 14.03 -6.41
C ASP A 18 -12.63 13.51 -6.28
N LEU A 19 -13.00 12.53 -7.11
CA LEU A 19 -14.32 11.91 -7.08
C LEU A 19 -14.59 11.24 -5.72
N PHE A 20 -13.65 10.43 -5.21
CA PHE A 20 -13.81 9.77 -3.91
C PHE A 20 -13.83 10.74 -2.74
N ILE A 21 -13.01 11.79 -2.76
CA ILE A 21 -12.96 12.79 -1.68
C ILE A 21 -14.24 13.61 -1.62
N ASN A 22 -14.80 14.00 -2.78
CA ASN A 22 -15.86 15.01 -2.84
C ASN A 22 -17.26 14.43 -3.07
N LYS A 23 -17.41 13.22 -3.63
CA LYS A 23 -18.71 12.68 -4.05
C LYS A 23 -19.10 11.34 -3.43
N VAL A 24 -18.15 10.57 -2.91
CA VAL A 24 -18.48 9.29 -2.29
C VAL A 24 -19.01 9.49 -0.87
N ASN A 25 -20.07 8.75 -0.52
CA ASN A 25 -20.73 8.86 0.77
C ASN A 25 -19.79 8.40 1.91
N LYS A 26 -19.80 9.12 3.01
CA LYS A 26 -18.99 8.82 4.21
C LYS A 26 -19.37 7.50 4.92
N THR A 27 -20.53 6.93 4.59
CA THR A 27 -20.96 5.61 5.09
C THR A 27 -20.36 4.44 4.29
N ILE A 28 -19.59 4.73 3.25
CA ILE A 28 -18.79 3.75 2.52
C ILE A 28 -17.47 3.60 3.26
N HIS A 29 -17.27 2.44 3.88
CA HIS A 29 -16.13 2.17 4.75
C HIS A 29 -15.08 1.28 4.10
N PHE A 30 -15.48 0.44 3.13
CA PHE A 30 -14.60 -0.50 2.43
C PHE A 30 -14.25 -0.03 1.01
N HIS A 31 -15.24 0.31 0.16
CA HIS A 31 -15.03 0.76 -1.22
C HIS A 31 -14.62 2.25 -1.25
N THR A 32 -13.42 2.51 -0.76
CA THR A 32 -12.83 3.85 -0.58
C THR A 32 -11.67 4.06 -1.55
N LEU A 33 -11.16 5.30 -1.64
CA LEU A 33 -9.94 5.60 -2.38
C LEU A 33 -8.76 4.70 -1.97
N GLN A 34 -8.67 4.34 -0.68
CA GLN A 34 -7.62 3.44 -0.19
C GLN A 34 -7.76 2.05 -0.81
N HIS A 35 -8.98 1.49 -0.88
CA HIS A 35 -9.22 0.21 -1.56
C HIS A 35 -8.82 0.29 -3.04
N THR A 36 -9.25 1.34 -3.76
CA THR A 36 -8.85 1.56 -5.15
C THR A 36 -7.33 1.59 -5.33
N GLN A 37 -6.60 2.29 -4.46
CA GLN A 37 -5.14 2.32 -4.49
C GLN A 37 -4.50 0.95 -4.22
N GLU A 38 -5.09 0.15 -3.34
CA GLU A 38 -4.64 -1.22 -3.06
C GLU A 38 -4.86 -2.13 -4.28
N VAL A 39 -6.00 -1.98 -4.97
CA VAL A 39 -6.29 -2.72 -6.22
C VAL A 39 -5.31 -2.33 -7.33
N VAL A 40 -5.01 -1.05 -7.48
CA VAL A 40 -3.98 -0.58 -8.42
C VAL A 40 -2.61 -1.19 -8.11
N ALA A 41 -2.19 -1.19 -6.84
CA ALA A 41 -0.91 -1.77 -6.43
C ALA A 41 -0.84 -3.29 -6.63
N GLY A 42 -1.92 -4.01 -6.34
CA GLY A 42 -2.05 -5.44 -6.60
C GLY A 42 -2.01 -5.77 -8.10
N SER A 43 -2.72 -4.98 -8.90
CA SER A 43 -2.71 -5.07 -10.37
C SER A 43 -1.31 -4.85 -10.94
N GLU A 44 -0.60 -3.84 -10.45
CA GLU A 44 0.77 -3.55 -10.87
C GLU A 44 1.73 -4.68 -10.53
N THR A 45 1.65 -5.22 -9.31
CA THR A 45 2.47 -6.36 -8.87
C THR A 45 2.27 -7.58 -9.77
N MET A 46 1.02 -7.89 -10.12
CA MET A 46 0.73 -9.02 -11.03
C MET A 46 1.07 -8.70 -12.48
N ALA A 47 0.90 -7.46 -12.93
CA ALA A 47 1.34 -7.02 -14.27
C ALA A 47 2.85 -7.21 -14.47
N GLU A 48 3.65 -6.89 -13.44
CA GLU A 48 5.11 -7.12 -13.44
C GLU A 48 5.44 -8.62 -13.45
N TYR A 49 4.76 -9.42 -12.63
CA TYR A 49 4.97 -10.88 -12.56
C TYR A 49 4.70 -11.56 -13.92
N TYR A 50 3.63 -11.14 -14.61
CA TYR A 50 3.26 -11.70 -15.91
C TYR A 50 3.93 -11.00 -17.10
N HIS A 51 4.80 -10.02 -16.87
CA HIS A 51 5.48 -9.25 -17.90
C HIS A 51 4.50 -8.72 -18.96
N LEU A 52 3.39 -8.12 -18.50
CA LEU A 52 2.38 -7.60 -19.43
C LEU A 52 2.97 -6.56 -20.39
N GLU A 53 2.54 -6.63 -21.64
CA GLU A 53 2.83 -5.60 -22.64
C GLU A 53 2.29 -4.24 -22.19
N ASP A 54 2.93 -3.18 -22.64
CA ASP A 54 2.64 -1.80 -22.23
C ASP A 54 1.16 -1.41 -22.39
N GLU A 55 0.52 -1.87 -23.45
CA GLU A 55 -0.89 -1.57 -23.74
C GLU A 55 -1.83 -2.26 -22.75
N ASP A 56 -1.59 -3.53 -22.47
CA ASP A 56 -2.40 -4.32 -21.52
C ASP A 56 -2.18 -3.83 -20.08
N ARG A 57 -0.95 -3.51 -19.71
CA ARG A 57 -0.62 -2.89 -18.41
C ARG A 57 -1.32 -1.54 -18.25
N PHE A 58 -1.33 -0.70 -19.28
CA PHE A 58 -2.00 0.59 -19.27
C PHE A 58 -3.52 0.44 -19.11
N ALA A 59 -4.16 -0.46 -19.89
CA ALA A 59 -5.59 -0.72 -19.77
C ALA A 59 -5.98 -1.27 -18.40
N LEU A 60 -5.19 -2.22 -17.86
CA LEU A 60 -5.38 -2.80 -16.53
C LEU A 60 -5.33 -1.75 -15.41
N LEU A 61 -4.33 -0.87 -15.42
CA LEU A 61 -4.18 0.17 -14.39
C LEU A 61 -5.27 1.22 -14.47
N LEU A 62 -5.71 1.60 -15.67
CA LEU A 62 -6.89 2.46 -15.84
C LEU A 62 -8.15 1.79 -15.28
N ALA A 63 -8.38 0.52 -15.61
CA ALA A 63 -9.52 -0.22 -15.07
C ALA A 63 -9.47 -0.31 -13.53
N ALA A 64 -8.30 -0.55 -12.96
CA ALA A 64 -8.10 -0.60 -11.51
C ALA A 64 -8.42 0.75 -10.83
N TRP A 65 -8.08 1.88 -11.46
CA TRP A 65 -8.48 3.20 -10.95
C TRP A 65 -9.99 3.42 -11.01
N PHE A 66 -10.67 2.97 -12.08
CA PHE A 66 -12.07 3.29 -12.30
C PHE A 66 -13.07 2.26 -11.77
N HIS A 67 -12.69 1.02 -11.41
CA HIS A 67 -13.63 -0.09 -11.17
C HIS A 67 -14.75 0.24 -10.17
N ASP A 68 -14.44 0.97 -9.11
CA ASP A 68 -15.37 1.31 -8.03
C ASP A 68 -15.84 2.78 -8.02
N THR A 69 -15.49 3.57 -9.05
CA THR A 69 -15.90 4.98 -9.12
C THR A 69 -17.41 5.18 -9.13
N GLY A 70 -18.17 4.16 -9.49
CA GLY A 70 -19.64 4.17 -9.51
C GLY A 70 -20.28 4.31 -8.12
N TYR A 71 -19.57 4.04 -7.04
CA TYR A 71 -20.04 4.35 -5.68
C TYR A 71 -20.31 5.85 -5.47
N SER A 72 -19.76 6.72 -6.31
CA SER A 72 -20.08 8.15 -6.33
C SER A 72 -21.53 8.45 -6.70
N GLY A 73 -22.24 7.50 -7.31
CA GLY A 73 -23.69 7.62 -7.63
C GLY A 73 -24.61 7.38 -6.43
N GLY A 74 -24.08 7.04 -5.26
CA GLY A 74 -24.86 6.86 -4.03
C GLY A 74 -25.65 5.54 -3.97
N GLN A 75 -25.35 4.58 -4.82
CA GLN A 75 -25.95 3.23 -4.83
C GLN A 75 -24.88 2.17 -5.03
N ALA A 76 -24.96 1.07 -4.26
CA ALA A 76 -24.06 -0.08 -4.43
C ALA A 76 -24.47 -0.96 -5.62
N ALA A 77 -25.78 -1.14 -5.83
CA ALA A 77 -26.28 -1.98 -6.92
C ALA A 77 -26.01 -1.34 -8.28
N GLY A 78 -25.25 -2.05 -9.13
CA GLY A 78 -24.92 -1.61 -10.49
C GLY A 78 -23.89 -0.48 -10.56
N HIS A 79 -23.09 -0.31 -9.49
CA HIS A 79 -22.00 0.68 -9.47
C HIS A 79 -21.01 0.48 -10.62
N GLU A 80 -20.80 -0.76 -11.08
CA GLU A 80 -19.92 -1.06 -12.20
C GLU A 80 -20.41 -0.43 -13.53
N ASN A 81 -21.73 -0.27 -13.72
CA ASN A 81 -22.25 0.43 -14.91
C ASN A 81 -21.82 1.90 -14.90
N LEU A 82 -21.99 2.57 -13.76
CA LEU A 82 -21.57 3.97 -13.62
C LEU A 82 -20.04 4.10 -13.69
N SER A 83 -19.30 3.13 -13.14
CA SER A 83 -17.84 3.06 -13.28
C SER A 83 -17.41 3.01 -14.74
N ILE A 84 -18.07 2.18 -15.54
CA ILE A 84 -17.83 2.08 -17.00
C ILE A 84 -18.16 3.39 -17.70
N GLU A 85 -19.29 4.03 -17.40
CA GLU A 85 -19.67 5.31 -17.99
C GLU A 85 -18.63 6.41 -17.68
N LEU A 86 -18.19 6.50 -16.42
CA LEU A 86 -17.18 7.46 -15.99
C LEU A 86 -15.82 7.19 -16.66
N ALA A 87 -15.40 5.93 -16.71
CA ALA A 87 -14.17 5.52 -17.38
C ALA A 87 -14.21 5.84 -18.88
N ALA A 88 -15.27 5.41 -19.59
CA ALA A 88 -15.41 5.64 -21.01
C ALA A 88 -15.44 7.13 -21.35
N LYS A 89 -16.16 7.95 -20.57
CA LYS A 89 -16.20 9.40 -20.76
C LYS A 89 -14.80 10.01 -20.60
N PHE A 90 -14.12 9.69 -19.49
CA PHE A 90 -12.76 10.20 -19.22
C PHE A 90 -11.77 9.81 -20.32
N LEU A 91 -11.78 8.55 -20.75
CA LEU A 91 -10.85 8.04 -21.76
C LEU A 91 -11.11 8.64 -23.15
N ASN A 92 -12.38 8.87 -23.53
CA ASN A 92 -12.74 9.56 -24.77
C ASN A 92 -12.28 11.02 -24.75
N GLU A 93 -12.44 11.74 -23.64
CA GLU A 93 -11.95 13.12 -23.47
C GLU A 93 -10.42 13.21 -23.63
N HIS A 94 -9.70 12.16 -23.21
CA HIS A 94 -8.25 12.04 -23.37
C HIS A 94 -7.82 11.39 -24.69
N LYS A 95 -8.75 11.13 -25.63
CA LYS A 95 -8.50 10.57 -26.96
C LYS A 95 -7.77 9.22 -26.93
N VAL A 96 -8.05 8.40 -25.92
CA VAL A 96 -7.53 7.04 -25.84
C VAL A 96 -8.15 6.18 -26.95
N HIS A 97 -7.35 5.30 -27.56
CA HIS A 97 -7.81 4.41 -28.60
C HIS A 97 -8.93 3.47 -28.13
N GLN A 98 -9.91 3.20 -29.01
CA GLN A 98 -11.10 2.41 -28.67
C GLN A 98 -10.76 1.00 -28.17
N ASN A 99 -9.74 0.33 -28.73
CA ASN A 99 -9.31 -0.99 -28.26
C ASN A 99 -8.87 -1.00 -26.80
N ILE A 100 -8.24 0.08 -26.31
CA ILE A 100 -7.84 0.22 -24.90
C ILE A 100 -9.09 0.48 -24.05
N ILE A 101 -10.01 1.34 -24.51
CA ILE A 101 -11.29 1.60 -23.83
C ILE A 101 -12.07 0.30 -23.67
N ASP A 102 -12.15 -0.53 -24.71
CA ASP A 102 -12.84 -1.82 -24.69
C ASP A 102 -12.20 -2.78 -23.68
N LYS A 103 -10.86 -2.82 -23.59
CA LYS A 103 -10.13 -3.59 -22.56
C LYS A 103 -10.45 -3.10 -21.13
N VAL A 104 -10.47 -1.78 -20.91
CA VAL A 104 -10.84 -1.17 -19.62
C VAL A 104 -12.27 -1.55 -19.23
N ILE A 105 -13.22 -1.43 -20.15
CA ILE A 105 -14.62 -1.82 -19.93
C ILE A 105 -14.72 -3.31 -19.62
N GLY A 106 -14.00 -4.17 -20.35
CA GLY A 106 -13.93 -5.61 -20.09
C GLY A 106 -13.45 -5.93 -18.68
N CYS A 107 -12.36 -5.29 -18.25
CA CYS A 107 -11.81 -5.42 -16.91
C CYS A 107 -12.81 -5.01 -15.82
N ILE A 108 -13.46 -3.84 -15.96
CA ILE A 108 -14.46 -3.38 -14.98
C ILE A 108 -15.67 -4.32 -14.96
N ASN A 109 -16.15 -4.80 -16.12
CA ASN A 109 -17.24 -5.79 -16.16
C ASN A 109 -16.87 -7.11 -15.47
N ALA A 110 -15.62 -7.56 -15.57
CA ALA A 110 -15.17 -8.82 -14.99
C ALA A 110 -15.19 -8.82 -13.46
N THR A 111 -15.11 -7.65 -12.79
CA THR A 111 -15.17 -7.55 -11.33
C THR A 111 -16.58 -7.80 -10.75
N ARG A 112 -17.63 -7.76 -11.58
CA ARG A 112 -19.00 -8.07 -11.13
C ARG A 112 -19.12 -9.46 -10.54
N LEU A 113 -19.79 -9.55 -9.41
CA LEU A 113 -20.04 -10.85 -8.76
C LEU A 113 -21.28 -11.56 -9.35
N PRO A 114 -21.19 -12.84 -9.72
CA PRO A 114 -19.99 -13.69 -9.71
C PRO A 114 -19.01 -13.28 -10.81
N GLN A 115 -17.71 -13.14 -10.46
CA GLN A 115 -16.66 -12.75 -11.40
C GLN A 115 -16.53 -13.75 -12.56
N ASN A 116 -16.36 -13.25 -13.78
CA ASN A 116 -16.25 -14.07 -14.99
C ASN A 116 -15.24 -13.49 -16.00
N PRO A 117 -13.93 -13.53 -15.70
CA PRO A 117 -12.89 -12.98 -16.57
C PRO A 117 -12.62 -13.88 -17.78
N ASN A 118 -12.44 -13.27 -18.97
CA ASN A 118 -12.17 -13.93 -20.24
C ASN A 118 -10.72 -13.76 -20.73
N SER A 119 -9.97 -12.80 -20.17
CA SER A 119 -8.58 -12.50 -20.53
C SER A 119 -7.68 -12.47 -19.30
N LEU A 120 -6.34 -12.48 -19.51
CA LEU A 120 -5.39 -12.40 -18.41
C LEU A 120 -5.52 -11.11 -17.60
N ILE A 121 -5.70 -9.96 -18.26
CA ILE A 121 -5.87 -8.67 -17.56
C ILE A 121 -7.16 -8.63 -16.75
N GLU A 122 -8.23 -9.25 -17.23
CA GLU A 122 -9.49 -9.41 -16.49
C GLU A 122 -9.31 -10.33 -15.28
N GLN A 123 -8.54 -11.43 -15.40
CA GLN A 123 -8.20 -12.30 -14.27
C GLN A 123 -7.39 -11.55 -13.21
N ILE A 124 -6.43 -10.73 -13.65
CA ILE A 124 -5.58 -9.95 -12.76
C ILE A 124 -6.41 -8.94 -11.95
N ILE A 125 -7.30 -8.18 -12.60
CA ILE A 125 -8.09 -7.18 -11.86
C ILE A 125 -9.09 -7.85 -10.90
N CYS A 126 -9.68 -9.00 -11.26
CA CYS A 126 -10.54 -9.78 -10.36
C CYS A 126 -9.79 -10.23 -9.11
N ASP A 127 -8.57 -10.75 -9.29
CA ASP A 127 -7.74 -11.18 -8.17
C ASP A 127 -7.20 -9.99 -7.36
N ALA A 128 -6.92 -8.85 -8.00
CA ALA A 128 -6.47 -7.63 -7.35
C ALA A 128 -7.57 -7.01 -6.47
N ASP A 129 -8.80 -6.98 -6.93
CA ASP A 129 -9.95 -6.50 -6.18
C ASP A 129 -10.17 -7.32 -4.89
N LEU A 130 -10.00 -8.63 -4.99
CA LEU A 130 -10.10 -9.56 -3.86
C LEU A 130 -8.75 -9.93 -3.23
N PHE A 131 -7.70 -9.14 -3.48
CA PHE A 131 -6.35 -9.38 -2.97
C PHE A 131 -6.32 -9.49 -1.43
N HIS A 132 -7.12 -8.67 -0.76
CA HIS A 132 -7.24 -8.61 0.69
C HIS A 132 -7.69 -9.93 1.34
N LEU A 133 -8.36 -10.83 0.61
CA LEU A 133 -8.78 -12.14 1.14
C LEU A 133 -7.60 -13.04 1.50
N GLY A 134 -6.45 -12.86 0.83
CA GLY A 134 -5.22 -13.61 1.07
C GLY A 134 -4.13 -12.82 1.80
N THR A 135 -4.45 -11.70 2.45
CA THR A 135 -3.50 -10.87 3.17
C THR A 135 -3.80 -10.76 4.66
N GLY A 136 -2.85 -10.23 5.43
CA GLY A 136 -3.04 -9.98 6.88
C GLY A 136 -4.19 -9.02 7.20
N ASP A 137 -4.63 -8.21 6.23
CA ASP A 137 -5.64 -7.18 6.39
C ASP A 137 -7.08 -7.72 6.26
N PHE A 138 -7.24 -9.01 5.91
CA PHE A 138 -8.54 -9.64 5.74
C PHE A 138 -9.54 -9.34 6.86
N ARG A 139 -9.11 -9.44 8.14
CA ARG A 139 -10.03 -9.28 9.28
C ARG A 139 -10.53 -7.85 9.40
N GLU A 140 -9.66 -6.87 9.15
CA GLU A 140 -10.01 -5.44 9.19
C GLU A 140 -10.91 -5.09 8.01
N LYS A 141 -10.53 -5.47 6.79
CA LYS A 141 -11.30 -5.26 5.57
C LYS A 141 -12.69 -5.91 5.64
N ASN A 142 -12.74 -7.14 6.15
CA ASN A 142 -13.98 -7.88 6.36
C ASN A 142 -14.91 -7.19 7.39
N LYS A 143 -14.36 -6.54 8.41
CA LYS A 143 -15.13 -5.72 9.35
C LYS A 143 -15.68 -4.47 8.67
N LEU A 144 -14.85 -3.73 7.93
CA LEU A 144 -15.24 -2.53 7.20
C LEU A 144 -16.35 -2.82 6.18
N LEU A 145 -16.24 -3.93 5.44
CA LEU A 145 -17.27 -4.34 4.48
C LEU A 145 -18.61 -4.66 5.17
N ARG A 146 -18.61 -5.28 6.35
CA ARG A 146 -19.84 -5.48 7.11
C ARG A 146 -20.45 -4.16 7.58
N GLU A 147 -19.63 -3.24 8.08
CA GLU A 147 -20.08 -1.91 8.50
C GLU A 147 -20.69 -1.15 7.32
N GLU A 148 -20.07 -1.20 6.16
CA GLU A 148 -20.60 -0.60 4.93
C GLU A 148 -21.94 -1.21 4.51
N LEU A 149 -22.06 -2.54 4.50
CA LEU A 149 -23.30 -3.21 4.15
C LEU A 149 -24.44 -2.88 5.11
N ASN A 150 -24.14 -2.61 6.38
CA ASN A 150 -25.13 -2.20 7.36
C ASN A 150 -25.48 -0.72 7.21
N ASP A 151 -24.50 0.16 7.08
CA ASP A 151 -24.69 1.61 7.09
C ASP A 151 -25.18 2.14 5.73
N PHE A 152 -24.54 1.67 4.65
CA PHE A 152 -24.86 2.11 3.28
C PHE A 152 -25.85 1.18 2.59
N GLY A 153 -25.69 -0.14 2.77
CA GLY A 153 -26.57 -1.17 2.19
C GLY A 153 -27.88 -1.36 2.95
N ASN A 154 -28.09 -0.69 4.10
CA ASN A 154 -29.26 -0.84 4.98
C ASN A 154 -29.54 -2.31 5.37
N LEU A 155 -28.49 -3.11 5.54
CA LEU A 155 -28.60 -4.49 6.01
C LEU A 155 -28.27 -4.52 7.50
N ASP A 156 -29.08 -5.21 8.30
CA ASP A 156 -28.81 -5.40 9.74
C ASP A 156 -28.12 -6.75 9.96
N LEU A 157 -26.88 -6.89 9.46
CA LEU A 157 -26.12 -8.12 9.54
C LEU A 157 -25.43 -8.23 10.91
N SER A 158 -25.90 -9.14 11.74
CA SER A 158 -25.22 -9.54 12.97
C SER A 158 -23.83 -10.15 12.65
N LYS A 159 -22.92 -10.20 13.64
CA LYS A 159 -21.60 -10.84 13.48
C LYS A 159 -21.71 -12.32 13.09
N LYS A 160 -22.76 -13.03 13.54
CA LYS A 160 -22.99 -14.43 13.25
C LYS A 160 -23.45 -14.63 11.79
N GLU A 161 -24.40 -13.84 11.32
CA GLU A 161 -24.89 -13.89 9.93
C GLU A 161 -23.80 -13.50 8.95
N TRP A 162 -23.03 -12.44 9.28
CA TRP A 162 -21.89 -12.03 8.48
C TRP A 162 -20.83 -13.13 8.36
N ARG A 163 -20.51 -13.82 9.46
CA ARG A 163 -19.59 -14.96 9.46
C ARG A 163 -20.07 -16.06 8.52
N LYS A 164 -21.36 -16.41 8.57
CA LYS A 164 -21.93 -17.43 7.68
C LYS A 164 -21.80 -17.03 6.21
N LYS A 165 -22.11 -15.78 5.87
CA LYS A 165 -21.92 -15.25 4.49
C LYS A 165 -20.46 -15.30 4.05
N ASN A 166 -19.53 -14.96 4.94
CA ASN A 166 -18.10 -15.06 4.63
C ASN A 166 -17.62 -16.48 4.39
N ILE A 167 -18.05 -17.43 5.22
CA ILE A 167 -17.72 -18.85 5.01
C ILE A 167 -18.23 -19.30 3.64
N GLU A 168 -19.46 -18.97 3.31
CA GLU A 168 -20.05 -19.31 2.01
C GLU A 168 -19.27 -18.67 0.85
N PHE A 169 -18.96 -17.38 0.95
CA PHE A 169 -18.20 -16.66 -0.07
C PHE A 169 -16.80 -17.24 -0.25
N LEU A 170 -16.01 -17.33 0.84
CA LEU A 170 -14.64 -17.84 0.78
C LEU A 170 -14.53 -19.27 0.29
N SER A 171 -15.54 -20.12 0.60
CA SER A 171 -15.57 -21.51 0.14
C SER A 171 -15.86 -21.66 -1.35
N LYS A 172 -16.58 -20.71 -1.95
CA LYS A 172 -16.91 -20.69 -3.38
C LYS A 172 -15.89 -19.92 -4.22
N HIS A 173 -15.23 -18.94 -3.61
CA HIS A 173 -14.26 -18.09 -4.29
C HIS A 173 -12.98 -18.85 -4.62
N ASN A 174 -12.55 -18.75 -5.88
CA ASN A 174 -11.24 -19.23 -6.36
C ASN A 174 -10.52 -18.10 -7.10
N TYR A 175 -9.26 -17.90 -6.79
CA TYR A 175 -8.44 -17.02 -7.58
C TYR A 175 -8.23 -17.55 -9.00
N PHE A 176 -8.09 -16.64 -9.95
CA PHE A 176 -7.97 -16.99 -11.38
C PHE A 176 -6.51 -17.20 -11.78
N THR A 177 -5.63 -16.29 -11.37
CA THR A 177 -4.22 -16.28 -11.76
C THR A 177 -3.38 -17.28 -10.96
N SER A 178 -2.29 -17.78 -11.54
CA SER A 178 -1.32 -18.63 -10.82
C SER A 178 -0.67 -17.86 -9.68
N TYR A 179 -0.34 -16.58 -9.90
CA TYR A 179 0.23 -15.72 -8.86
C TYR A 179 -0.65 -15.68 -7.59
N ALA A 180 -1.93 -15.41 -7.75
CA ALA A 180 -2.84 -15.31 -6.61
C ALA A 180 -3.11 -16.68 -5.96
N LYS A 181 -3.19 -17.76 -6.74
CA LYS A 181 -3.30 -19.13 -6.22
C LYS A 181 -2.11 -19.52 -5.35
N GLU A 182 -0.90 -19.14 -5.74
CA GLU A 182 0.33 -19.48 -5.02
C GLU A 182 0.55 -18.59 -3.81
N ASN A 183 0.28 -17.30 -3.92
CA ASN A 183 0.67 -16.30 -2.92
C ASN A 183 -0.48 -15.87 -1.98
N LEU A 184 -1.74 -15.95 -2.41
CA LEU A 184 -2.89 -15.46 -1.65
C LEU A 184 -3.79 -16.58 -1.12
N ASP A 185 -4.02 -17.64 -1.92
CA ASP A 185 -4.94 -18.71 -1.54
C ASP A 185 -4.54 -19.43 -0.24
N PRO A 186 -3.26 -19.71 0.06
CA PRO A 186 -2.88 -20.38 1.30
C PRO A 186 -3.37 -19.64 2.56
N LEU A 187 -3.26 -18.32 2.59
CA LEU A 187 -3.71 -17.54 3.75
C LEU A 187 -5.23 -17.39 3.79
N LYS A 188 -5.88 -17.28 2.63
CA LYS A 188 -7.37 -17.33 2.53
C LYS A 188 -7.93 -18.63 3.11
N GLN A 189 -7.31 -19.77 2.84
CA GLN A 189 -7.73 -21.06 3.39
C GLN A 189 -7.60 -21.11 4.92
N VAL A 190 -6.52 -20.53 5.47
CA VAL A 190 -6.37 -20.39 6.93
C VAL A 190 -7.52 -19.56 7.53
N TYR A 191 -7.91 -18.47 6.89
CA TYR A 191 -9.05 -17.66 7.36
C TYR A 191 -10.39 -18.41 7.28
N LEU A 192 -10.62 -19.17 6.20
CA LEU A 192 -11.81 -20.00 6.06
C LEU A 192 -11.89 -21.05 7.18
N GLU A 193 -10.79 -21.73 7.51
CA GLU A 193 -10.74 -22.68 8.63
C GLU A 193 -11.01 -21.98 9.99
N GLU A 194 -10.44 -20.79 10.22
CA GLU A 194 -10.69 -20.04 11.45
C GLU A 194 -12.17 -19.66 11.61
N LEU A 195 -12.81 -19.24 10.52
CA LEU A 195 -14.23 -18.88 10.53
C LEU A 195 -15.11 -20.10 10.79
N ASN A 196 -14.80 -21.25 10.18
CA ASN A 196 -15.50 -22.51 10.42
C ASN A 196 -15.36 -22.98 11.88
N LYS A 197 -14.16 -22.92 12.46
CA LYS A 197 -13.93 -23.27 13.87
C LYS A 197 -14.74 -22.36 14.81
N LYS A 198 -14.86 -21.07 14.52
CA LYS A 198 -15.68 -20.12 15.30
C LYS A 198 -17.18 -20.43 15.15
N ALA A 199 -17.64 -20.80 13.97
CA ALA A 199 -19.04 -21.15 13.74
C ALA A 199 -19.42 -22.45 14.49
N GLY A 200 -18.59 -23.51 14.43
CA GLY A 200 -18.82 -24.77 15.13
C GLY A 200 -18.78 -24.67 16.66
N ASN A 201 -18.06 -23.71 17.22
CA ASN A 201 -18.06 -23.47 18.68
C ASN A 201 -19.32 -22.75 19.17
N GLU A 202 -20.03 -22.01 18.31
CA GLU A 202 -21.29 -21.33 18.65
C GLU A 202 -22.51 -22.27 18.52
N GLU A 203 -22.39 -23.40 17.85
CA GLU A 203 -23.46 -24.41 17.71
C GLU A 203 -23.51 -25.44 18.86
N LYS A 204 -22.52 -25.40 19.78
CA LYS A 204 -22.60 -26.23 20.99
C LYS A 204 -23.53 -25.56 21.98
N PRO A 205 -24.69 -26.15 22.33
CA PRO A 205 -25.64 -25.59 23.29
C PRO A 205 -24.96 -25.46 24.65
N ASP A 206 -25.14 -24.30 25.28
CA ASP A 206 -24.81 -24.04 26.67
C ASP A 206 -25.45 -25.10 27.57
N LYS A 207 -24.65 -26.07 28.00
CA LYS A 207 -25.04 -26.96 29.12
C LYS A 207 -24.86 -26.17 30.41
N LYS A 208 -25.80 -25.27 30.72
CA LYS A 208 -26.00 -24.75 32.08
C LYS A 208 -27.43 -25.01 32.51
N ASN A 209 -27.53 -25.80 33.60
CA ASN A 209 -28.62 -25.96 34.54
C ASN A 209 -29.91 -26.64 34.05
N ASN A 210 -30.02 -27.92 34.37
CA ASN A 210 -31.18 -28.38 35.15
C ASN A 210 -30.75 -29.54 36.06
N LYS A 211 -30.71 -29.28 37.37
CA LYS A 211 -30.82 -30.28 38.41
C LYS A 211 -32.31 -30.54 38.61
N ASP A 212 -32.60 -31.81 38.71
CA ASP A 212 -33.75 -32.49 39.32
C ASP A 212 -34.61 -33.25 38.31
N SER A 213 -34.39 -34.55 38.27
CA SER A 213 -35.33 -35.56 38.75
C SER A 213 -34.84 -36.98 38.39
N LYS A 214 -34.86 -37.81 39.42
CA LYS A 214 -34.65 -39.26 39.37
C LYS A 214 -35.62 -39.95 38.45
N THR A 215 -35.19 -41.00 37.70
CA THR A 215 -35.69 -42.36 37.87
C THR A 215 -34.95 -43.35 36.96
N THR A 216 -34.45 -44.39 37.59
CA THR A 216 -34.08 -45.75 37.25
C THR A 216 -34.51 -46.34 35.89
N ALA A 217 -33.57 -46.98 35.17
CA ALA A 217 -33.52 -48.43 34.90
C ALA A 217 -32.43 -48.82 33.88
N THR A 218 -31.48 -49.59 34.34
CA THR A 218 -30.82 -50.80 33.83
C THR A 218 -30.77 -51.07 32.31
N SER A 219 -29.58 -51.17 31.73
CA SER A 219 -29.04 -52.32 31.01
C SER A 219 -27.62 -52.16 30.52
N GLN A 220 -26.84 -53.01 30.90
CA GLN A 220 -25.53 -53.57 30.67
C GLN A 220 -24.83 -53.43 29.31
N LYS A 221 -23.48 -53.23 29.45
CA LYS A 221 -22.34 -53.75 28.67
C LYS A 221 -22.10 -53.12 27.28
N GLU A 222 -21.00 -52.38 27.09
CA GLU A 222 -19.65 -52.96 26.86
C GLU A 222 -18.55 -51.93 27.11
N LYS A 223 -17.55 -52.35 27.87
CA LYS A 223 -16.31 -51.59 28.16
C LYS A 223 -15.38 -51.65 26.96
N LYS A 224 -14.99 -50.48 26.41
CA LYS A 224 -13.69 -50.31 25.79
C LYS A 224 -12.95 -49.20 26.52
N ASN A 225 -11.75 -49.55 26.97
CA ASN A 225 -10.81 -48.72 27.74
C ASN A 225 -10.42 -47.47 26.93
N GLU A 226 -10.89 -46.31 27.34
CA GLU A 226 -10.17 -45.06 27.15
C GLU A 226 -9.82 -44.52 28.57
N LYS A 227 -8.53 -44.44 28.86
CA LYS A 227 -8.02 -43.76 30.05
C LYS A 227 -8.40 -42.28 29.88
N GLY A 228 -9.47 -41.85 30.51
CA GLY A 228 -9.81 -40.43 30.66
C GLY A 228 -8.74 -39.74 31.47
N LEU A 229 -8.21 -38.65 30.92
CA LEU A 229 -7.35 -37.69 31.64
C LEU A 229 -8.11 -37.22 32.88
N THR A 230 -7.41 -37.10 34.00
CA THR A 230 -7.98 -36.57 35.24
C THR A 230 -8.36 -35.08 35.04
N ASP A 231 -9.37 -34.60 35.79
CA ASP A 231 -9.83 -33.18 35.73
C ASP A 231 -8.69 -32.16 35.84
N ASP A 232 -7.65 -32.49 36.63
CA ASP A 232 -6.45 -31.66 36.79
C ASP A 232 -5.55 -31.65 35.53
N GLU A 233 -5.47 -32.77 34.80
CA GLU A 233 -4.70 -32.87 33.57
C GLU A 233 -5.44 -32.12 32.41
N GLN A 234 -6.77 -32.21 32.38
CA GLN A 234 -7.60 -31.48 31.45
C GLN A 234 -7.48 -29.98 31.66
N LYS A 235 -7.49 -29.50 32.90
CA LYS A 235 -7.33 -28.11 33.27
C LYS A 235 -5.95 -27.56 32.91
N LYS A 236 -4.88 -28.34 33.13
CA LYS A 236 -3.52 -27.99 32.70
C LYS A 236 -3.38 -27.91 31.19
N LEU A 237 -4.06 -28.78 30.42
CA LEU A 237 -4.09 -28.75 28.97
C LEU A 237 -4.83 -27.53 28.44
N ASP A 238 -5.95 -27.15 29.05
CA ASP A 238 -6.74 -25.97 28.67
C ASP A 238 -6.02 -24.67 29.03
N ASP A 239 -5.33 -24.62 30.17
CA ASP A 239 -4.50 -23.46 30.55
C ASP A 239 -3.27 -23.33 29.62
N ALA A 240 -2.64 -24.44 29.23
CA ALA A 240 -1.54 -24.45 28.27
C ALA A 240 -2.00 -24.03 26.87
N LYS A 241 -3.21 -24.44 26.42
CA LYS A 241 -3.82 -24.00 25.16
C LYS A 241 -4.13 -22.51 25.18
N LYS A 242 -4.75 -21.99 26.24
CA LYS A 242 -5.03 -20.56 26.41
C LYS A 242 -3.77 -19.72 26.43
N LYS A 243 -2.69 -20.20 27.08
CA LYS A 243 -1.40 -19.53 27.08
C LYS A 243 -0.78 -19.47 25.69
N LYS A 244 -0.81 -20.58 24.95
CA LYS A 244 -0.33 -20.67 23.55
C LYS A 244 -1.13 -19.79 22.59
N GLU A 245 -2.47 -19.71 22.75
CA GLU A 245 -3.32 -18.82 21.97
C GLU A 245 -3.02 -17.34 22.25
N LYS A 246 -2.80 -16.99 23.52
CA LYS A 246 -2.46 -15.62 23.93
C LYS A 246 -1.08 -15.18 23.44
N GLU A 247 -0.09 -16.08 23.46
CA GLU A 247 1.24 -15.87 22.88
C GLU A 247 1.16 -15.69 21.35
N SER A 248 0.42 -16.55 20.66
CA SER A 248 0.21 -16.44 19.21
C SER A 248 -0.52 -15.15 18.80
N GLN A 249 -1.50 -14.69 19.59
CA GLN A 249 -2.17 -13.40 19.35
C GLN A 249 -1.22 -12.21 19.54
N SER A 250 -0.37 -12.27 20.58
CA SER A 250 0.64 -11.23 20.83
C SER A 250 1.66 -11.16 19.70
N GLU A 251 2.17 -12.28 19.21
CA GLU A 251 3.12 -12.35 18.09
C GLU A 251 2.53 -11.78 16.78
N ARG A 252 1.26 -12.08 16.49
CA ARG A 252 0.55 -11.54 15.34
C ARG A 252 0.37 -10.02 15.44
N ALA A 253 0.02 -9.52 16.62
CA ALA A 253 -0.11 -8.09 16.87
C ALA A 253 1.23 -7.36 16.67
N ILE A 254 2.32 -7.90 17.21
CA ILE A 254 3.67 -7.36 17.04
C ILE A 254 4.07 -7.34 15.56
N SER A 255 3.90 -8.46 14.86
CA SER A 255 4.19 -8.55 13.41
C SER A 255 3.38 -7.54 12.60
N THR A 256 2.10 -7.34 12.93
CA THR A 256 1.23 -6.36 12.27
C THR A 256 1.72 -4.93 12.50
N VAL A 257 2.11 -4.58 13.73
CA VAL A 257 2.66 -3.24 14.04
C VAL A 257 3.92 -2.96 13.22
N PHE A 258 4.88 -3.90 13.19
CA PHE A 258 6.10 -3.71 12.41
C PHE A 258 5.83 -3.56 10.91
N ARG A 259 4.89 -4.34 10.37
CA ARG A 259 4.49 -4.23 8.96
C ARG A 259 3.89 -2.85 8.66
N ILE A 260 2.96 -2.37 9.49
CA ILE A 260 2.35 -1.04 9.33
C ILE A 260 3.40 0.06 9.39
N VAL A 261 4.32 -0.01 10.37
CA VAL A 261 5.37 0.99 10.52
C VAL A 261 6.33 0.97 9.32
N ALA A 262 6.76 -0.21 8.87
CA ALA A 262 7.63 -0.35 7.70
C ALA A 262 6.95 0.18 6.43
N GLN A 263 5.68 -0.15 6.21
CA GLN A 263 4.91 0.35 5.07
C GLN A 263 4.76 1.87 5.12
N SER A 264 4.42 2.45 6.27
CA SER A 264 4.34 3.90 6.47
C SER A 264 5.67 4.59 6.18
N GLN A 265 6.79 4.05 6.68
CA GLN A 265 8.13 4.59 6.43
C GLN A 265 8.52 4.52 4.95
N ASN A 266 8.20 3.43 4.26
CA ASN A 266 8.44 3.28 2.82
C ASN A 266 7.62 4.28 2.01
N THR A 267 6.33 4.43 2.31
CA THR A 267 5.45 5.42 1.67
C THR A 267 5.97 6.84 1.87
N LEU A 268 6.31 7.21 3.10
CA LEU A 268 6.87 8.54 3.41
C LEU A 268 8.22 8.77 2.72
N SER A 269 9.07 7.74 2.61
CA SER A 269 10.34 7.83 1.87
C SER A 269 10.10 8.04 0.37
N GLY A 270 9.18 7.30 -0.25
CA GLY A 270 8.78 7.47 -1.64
C GLY A 270 8.20 8.86 -1.92
N MET A 271 7.35 9.37 -1.01
CA MET A 271 6.81 10.74 -1.11
C MET A 271 7.91 11.80 -1.04
N ALA A 272 8.94 11.62 -0.19
CA ALA A 272 10.08 12.53 -0.12
C ALA A 272 10.89 12.51 -1.41
N ASP A 273 11.13 11.32 -1.97
CA ASP A 273 11.86 11.17 -3.24
C ASP A 273 11.08 11.80 -4.41
N SER A 274 9.77 11.57 -4.51
CA SER A 274 8.90 12.19 -5.52
C SER A 274 8.92 13.71 -5.44
N LYS A 275 8.78 14.28 -4.25
CA LYS A 275 8.83 15.74 -4.03
C LYS A 275 10.21 16.33 -4.40
N SER A 276 11.30 15.61 -4.09
CA SER A 276 12.66 16.02 -4.50
C SER A 276 12.81 16.02 -6.01
N ASN A 277 12.33 14.99 -6.70
CA ASN A 277 12.40 14.90 -8.16
C ASN A 277 11.59 15.99 -8.85
N ILE A 278 10.40 16.32 -8.35
CA ILE A 278 9.60 17.45 -8.85
C ILE A 278 10.41 18.75 -8.70
N LEU A 279 11.02 19.00 -7.55
CA LEU A 279 11.77 20.22 -7.32
C LEU A 279 13.03 20.31 -8.21
N ILE A 280 13.72 19.19 -8.45
CA ILE A 280 14.83 19.12 -9.41
C ILE A 280 14.35 19.46 -10.82
N SER A 281 13.23 18.87 -11.26
CA SER A 281 12.68 19.10 -12.60
C SER A 281 12.25 20.55 -12.80
N VAL A 282 11.57 21.16 -11.83
CA VAL A 282 11.16 22.56 -11.88
C VAL A 282 12.39 23.50 -11.97
N ASN A 283 13.41 23.27 -11.14
CA ASN A 283 14.63 24.07 -11.19
C ASN A 283 15.37 23.89 -12.53
N ALA A 284 15.43 22.69 -13.08
CA ALA A 284 16.04 22.42 -14.38
C ALA A 284 15.31 23.14 -15.53
N ILE A 285 13.97 23.15 -15.53
CA ILE A 285 13.16 23.87 -16.51
C ILE A 285 13.43 25.39 -16.40
N ILE A 286 13.40 25.95 -15.18
CA ILE A 286 13.70 27.38 -14.96
C ILE A 286 15.07 27.72 -15.50
N LEU A 287 16.10 26.92 -15.19
CA LEU A 287 17.46 27.16 -15.69
C LEU A 287 17.54 27.07 -17.22
N SER A 288 16.88 26.09 -17.83
CA SER A 288 16.87 25.90 -19.27
C SER A 288 16.24 27.12 -19.98
N ILE A 289 15.10 27.59 -19.51
CA ILE A 289 14.43 28.79 -20.05
C ILE A 289 15.29 30.02 -19.86
N MET A 290 15.86 30.22 -18.70
CA MET A 290 16.67 31.39 -18.38
C MET A 290 17.95 31.43 -19.20
N ILE A 291 18.64 30.32 -19.35
CA ILE A 291 19.85 30.26 -20.19
C ILE A 291 19.49 30.56 -21.66
N SER A 292 18.42 29.92 -22.17
CA SER A 292 18.00 30.15 -23.54
C SER A 292 17.52 31.55 -23.86
N SER A 293 16.84 32.23 -22.91
CA SER A 293 16.17 33.50 -23.19
C SER A 293 16.98 34.72 -22.76
N VAL A 294 17.83 34.60 -21.73
CA VAL A 294 18.50 35.75 -21.09
C VAL A 294 20.01 35.77 -21.33
N PHE A 295 20.63 34.59 -21.60
CA PHE A 295 22.09 34.49 -21.67
C PHE A 295 22.74 35.43 -22.71
N ASP A 296 22.14 35.55 -23.90
CA ASP A 296 22.64 36.44 -24.95
C ASP A 296 22.45 37.90 -24.60
N LYS A 297 21.39 38.24 -23.85
CA LYS A 297 21.12 39.61 -23.39
C LYS A 297 22.02 40.08 -22.25
N LEU A 298 22.66 39.16 -21.52
CA LEU A 298 23.58 39.55 -20.42
C LEU A 298 24.79 40.33 -20.87
N LYS A 299 25.14 40.27 -22.18
CA LYS A 299 26.27 41.05 -22.74
C LYS A 299 25.88 42.46 -23.04
N THR A 300 24.65 42.72 -23.43
CA THR A 300 24.09 44.03 -23.76
C THR A 300 23.47 44.70 -22.53
N ASP A 301 22.74 43.97 -21.73
CA ASP A 301 21.95 44.46 -20.62
C ASP A 301 22.62 44.11 -19.29
N THR A 302 23.65 44.81 -18.92
CA THR A 302 24.49 44.54 -17.74
C THR A 302 23.70 44.54 -16.42
N TYR A 303 22.59 45.26 -16.33
CA TYR A 303 21.72 45.32 -15.15
C TYR A 303 21.04 43.96 -14.86
N LEU A 304 20.91 43.06 -15.85
CA LEU A 304 20.33 41.72 -15.68
C LEU A 304 21.33 40.71 -15.07
N GLN A 305 22.63 40.99 -15.05
CA GLN A 305 23.66 40.04 -14.61
C GLN A 305 23.48 39.64 -13.13
N ILE A 306 23.20 40.60 -12.25
CA ILE A 306 23.03 40.34 -10.81
C ILE A 306 21.77 39.48 -10.55
N PRO A 307 20.55 39.88 -11.00
CA PRO A 307 19.34 39.05 -10.80
C PRO A 307 19.46 37.65 -11.41
N PHE A 308 20.06 37.54 -12.59
CA PHE A 308 20.30 36.24 -13.23
C PHE A 308 21.22 35.35 -12.39
N THR A 309 22.34 35.88 -11.91
CA THR A 309 23.29 35.13 -11.07
C THR A 309 22.64 34.67 -9.77
N ILE A 310 21.82 35.53 -9.14
CA ILE A 310 21.04 35.16 -7.94
C ILE A 310 20.10 33.98 -8.24
N LEU A 311 19.32 34.07 -9.32
CA LEU A 311 18.35 32.99 -9.68
C LEU A 311 19.06 31.68 -9.99
N VAL A 312 20.13 31.71 -10.79
CA VAL A 312 20.91 30.49 -11.10
C VAL A 312 21.48 29.86 -9.82
N THR A 313 22.04 30.67 -8.93
CA THR A 313 22.59 30.18 -7.66
C THR A 313 21.53 29.52 -6.81
N ILE A 314 20.34 30.10 -6.69
CA ILE A 314 19.20 29.56 -5.94
C ILE A 314 18.76 28.21 -6.53
N CYS A 315 18.58 28.13 -7.85
CA CYS A 315 18.17 26.88 -8.53
C CYS A 315 19.22 25.79 -8.30
N VAL A 316 20.51 26.07 -8.48
CA VAL A 316 21.58 25.10 -8.30
C VAL A 316 21.65 24.62 -6.84
N VAL A 317 21.61 25.51 -5.87
CA VAL A 317 21.68 25.15 -4.44
C VAL A 317 20.44 24.34 -4.04
N SER A 318 19.24 24.73 -4.50
CA SER A 318 18.01 23.97 -4.27
C SER A 318 18.08 22.55 -4.84
N MET A 319 18.59 22.37 -6.08
CA MET A 319 18.81 21.05 -6.68
C MET A 319 19.80 20.22 -5.89
N VAL A 320 20.92 20.80 -5.43
CA VAL A 320 21.92 20.08 -4.61
C VAL A 320 21.28 19.50 -3.35
N PHE A 321 20.48 20.29 -2.61
CA PHE A 321 19.79 19.78 -1.42
C PHE A 321 18.71 18.74 -1.75
N SER A 322 18.03 18.87 -2.89
CA SER A 322 17.08 17.86 -3.39
C SER A 322 17.78 16.53 -3.70
N ILE A 323 18.94 16.57 -4.36
CA ILE A 323 19.75 15.37 -4.62
C ILE A 323 20.25 14.75 -3.31
N LEU A 324 20.69 15.57 -2.33
CA LEU A 324 21.10 15.07 -1.03
C LEU A 324 19.96 14.40 -0.25
N ALA A 325 18.72 14.83 -0.48
CA ALA A 325 17.53 14.19 0.10
C ALA A 325 17.26 12.79 -0.48
N THR A 326 17.56 12.56 -1.76
CA THR A 326 17.32 11.26 -2.44
C THR A 326 18.52 10.32 -2.39
N ARG A 327 19.71 10.83 -2.03
CA ARG A 327 20.95 10.05 -2.05
C ARG A 327 20.87 8.83 -1.13
N PRO A 328 21.12 7.60 -1.66
CA PRO A 328 21.12 6.39 -0.85
C PRO A 328 22.20 6.43 0.26
N ASN A 329 21.79 6.04 1.47
CA ASN A 329 22.72 5.87 2.59
C ASN A 329 23.02 4.36 2.73
N ILE A 330 24.18 3.93 2.27
CA ILE A 330 24.64 2.54 2.35
C ILE A 330 25.70 2.48 3.46
N THR A 331 25.46 1.62 4.46
CA THR A 331 26.44 1.32 5.53
C THR A 331 27.56 0.44 4.97
N SER A 332 28.73 0.41 5.63
CA SER A 332 29.92 -0.32 5.17
C SER A 332 29.79 -1.84 5.24
N GLY A 333 28.76 -2.37 5.88
CA GLY A 333 28.22 -3.73 5.77
C GLY A 333 29.17 -4.90 5.91
N LYS A 334 30.15 -4.83 6.79
CA LYS A 334 30.98 -5.99 7.16
C LYS A 334 30.70 -6.34 8.62
N PHE A 335 30.11 -7.50 8.83
CA PHE A 335 29.95 -8.08 10.16
C PHE A 335 30.69 -9.40 10.23
N THR A 336 31.26 -9.68 11.41
CA THR A 336 31.94 -10.93 11.70
C THR A 336 30.97 -11.95 12.32
N LYS A 337 31.37 -13.21 12.36
CA LYS A 337 30.58 -14.25 13.04
C LYS A 337 30.42 -13.96 14.53
N GLU A 338 31.43 -13.33 15.15
CA GLU A 338 31.38 -12.89 16.54
C GLU A 338 30.31 -11.82 16.75
N ASP A 339 30.17 -10.85 15.85
CA ASP A 339 29.13 -9.81 15.93
C ASP A 339 27.71 -10.39 15.86
N ILE A 340 27.52 -11.45 15.09
CA ILE A 340 26.25 -12.17 14.99
C ILE A 340 25.98 -12.97 16.27
N ALA A 341 26.97 -13.72 16.75
CA ALA A 341 26.88 -14.49 17.99
C ALA A 341 26.59 -13.61 19.21
N ASP A 342 27.18 -12.40 19.26
CA ASP A 342 26.93 -11.38 20.28
C ASP A 342 25.58 -10.64 20.11
N LYS A 343 24.78 -10.96 19.07
CA LYS A 343 23.46 -10.36 18.76
C LYS A 343 23.52 -8.82 18.57
N LYS A 344 24.67 -8.31 18.15
CA LYS A 344 24.89 -6.88 17.94
C LYS A 344 24.48 -6.40 16.55
N THR A 345 24.34 -7.34 15.61
CA THR A 345 24.12 -7.08 14.18
C THR A 345 22.64 -7.03 13.83
N ASN A 346 22.24 -6.07 13.00
CA ASN A 346 20.92 -6.08 12.36
C ASN A 346 21.04 -6.68 10.94
N LEU A 347 20.71 -7.95 10.80
CA LEU A 347 20.73 -8.68 9.52
C LEU A 347 19.51 -8.41 8.63
N LEU A 348 18.50 -7.65 9.09
CA LEU A 348 17.32 -7.32 8.31
C LEU A 348 17.60 -6.19 7.31
N PHE A 349 18.57 -5.31 7.61
CA PHE A 349 18.92 -4.20 6.74
C PHE A 349 19.94 -4.62 5.68
N PHE A 350 19.58 -4.50 4.38
CA PHE A 350 20.42 -4.93 3.26
C PHE A 350 21.84 -4.31 3.28
N GLY A 351 21.96 -3.07 3.74
CA GLY A 351 23.23 -2.37 3.85
C GLY A 351 24.24 -3.08 4.78
N ASN A 352 23.75 -3.94 5.66
CA ASN A 352 24.59 -4.65 6.63
C ASN A 352 25.10 -6.01 6.09
N PHE A 353 24.39 -6.67 5.20
CA PHE A 353 24.74 -8.02 4.75
C PHE A 353 25.20 -8.14 3.31
N HIS A 354 25.04 -7.12 2.46
CA HIS A 354 25.32 -7.19 1.02
C HIS A 354 26.77 -7.56 0.66
N LYS A 355 27.70 -7.48 1.61
CA LYS A 355 29.10 -7.91 1.44
C LYS A 355 29.45 -9.20 2.18
N MET A 356 28.46 -9.84 2.81
CA MET A 356 28.64 -11.13 3.48
C MET A 356 28.60 -12.27 2.48
N GLY A 357 29.28 -13.38 2.79
CA GLY A 357 29.08 -14.63 2.07
C GLY A 357 27.69 -15.22 2.36
N TYR A 358 27.08 -15.88 1.38
CA TYR A 358 25.74 -16.47 1.53
C TYR A 358 25.66 -17.42 2.74
N ALA A 359 26.66 -18.27 2.95
CA ALA A 359 26.68 -19.22 4.07
C ALA A 359 26.68 -18.55 5.45
N ASP A 360 27.37 -17.41 5.60
CA ASP A 360 27.40 -16.66 6.85
C ASP A 360 26.09 -15.90 7.08
N TYR A 361 25.48 -15.39 6.03
CA TYR A 361 24.16 -14.77 6.09
C TYR A 361 23.06 -15.78 6.43
N ASP A 362 23.03 -16.93 5.80
CA ASP A 362 22.06 -18.01 6.03
C ASP A 362 22.14 -18.53 7.48
N TRP A 363 23.37 -18.78 7.96
CA TRP A 363 23.59 -19.13 9.35
C TRP A 363 23.10 -18.02 10.31
N GLY A 364 23.47 -16.78 10.07
CA GLY A 364 23.06 -15.66 10.91
C GLY A 364 21.55 -15.41 10.92
N MET A 365 20.87 -15.59 9.79
CA MET A 365 19.40 -15.49 9.69
C MET A 365 18.73 -16.64 10.44
N THR A 366 19.28 -17.85 10.38
CA THR A 366 18.76 -18.99 11.14
C THR A 366 18.84 -18.75 12.64
N GLU A 367 19.97 -18.26 13.16
CA GLU A 367 20.15 -17.88 14.56
C GLU A 367 19.17 -16.75 14.97
N LEU A 368 19.00 -15.73 14.11
CA LEU A 368 18.08 -14.62 14.36
C LEU A 368 16.63 -15.09 14.44
N LEU A 369 16.21 -15.98 13.57
CA LEU A 369 14.84 -16.51 13.53
C LEU A 369 14.55 -17.50 14.68
N ALA A 370 15.57 -18.19 15.18
CA ALA A 370 15.46 -19.11 16.31
C ALA A 370 15.26 -18.39 17.66
N ASP A 371 15.77 -17.16 17.82
CA ASP A 371 15.66 -16.36 19.05
C ASP A 371 14.70 -15.19 18.87
N LYS A 372 13.50 -15.31 19.46
CA LYS A 372 12.43 -14.28 19.40
C LYS A 372 12.89 -12.92 19.93
N ASN A 373 13.69 -12.88 20.98
CA ASN A 373 14.16 -11.62 21.57
C ASN A 373 15.17 -10.93 20.65
N TYR A 374 16.03 -11.72 20.01
CA TYR A 374 16.97 -11.21 19.02
C TYR A 374 16.24 -10.70 17.78
N LEU A 375 15.24 -11.44 17.27
CA LEU A 375 14.40 -11.03 16.15
C LEU A 375 13.69 -9.70 16.42
N TYR A 376 12.98 -9.58 17.55
CA TYR A 376 12.28 -8.34 17.90
C TYR A 376 13.23 -7.17 18.13
N SER A 377 14.36 -7.39 18.79
CA SER A 377 15.38 -6.35 18.96
C SER A 377 15.93 -5.86 17.62
N SER A 378 16.14 -6.78 16.66
CA SER A 378 16.60 -6.44 15.31
C SER A 378 15.55 -5.66 14.52
N MET A 379 14.28 -6.05 14.61
CA MET A 379 13.16 -5.33 13.98
C MET A 379 13.01 -3.92 14.55
N ILE A 380 13.13 -3.75 15.87
CA ILE A 380 13.09 -2.43 16.53
C ILE A 380 14.26 -1.55 16.03
N LYS A 381 15.48 -2.12 15.99
CA LYS A 381 16.66 -1.40 15.48
C LYS A 381 16.48 -0.98 14.03
N ASP A 382 15.99 -1.88 13.17
CA ASP A 382 15.77 -1.59 11.76
C ASP A 382 14.76 -0.45 11.58
N THR A 383 13.61 -0.55 12.24
CA THR A 383 12.58 0.48 12.26
C THR A 383 13.12 1.84 12.73
N TYR A 384 13.93 1.85 13.79
CA TYR A 384 14.54 3.09 14.30
C TYR A 384 15.49 3.72 13.27
N PHE A 385 16.39 2.94 12.68
CA PHE A 385 17.35 3.48 11.73
C PHE A 385 16.70 3.93 10.42
N LEU A 386 15.67 3.23 9.94
CA LEU A 386 14.85 3.70 8.82
C LEU A 386 14.18 5.06 9.14
N GLY A 387 13.66 5.22 10.37
CA GLY A 387 13.12 6.49 10.83
C GLY A 387 14.16 7.62 10.87
N VAL A 388 15.39 7.35 11.30
CA VAL A 388 16.49 8.31 11.29
C VAL A 388 16.86 8.73 9.87
N VAL A 389 16.93 7.77 8.93
CA VAL A 389 17.19 8.07 7.51
C VAL A 389 16.06 8.92 6.93
N LEU A 390 14.82 8.57 7.22
CA LEU A 390 13.63 9.31 6.78
C LEU A 390 13.66 10.77 7.30
N ALA A 391 13.94 10.96 8.58
CA ALA A 391 14.07 12.30 9.18
C ALA A 391 15.14 13.15 8.47
N LYS A 392 16.27 12.53 8.09
CA LYS A 392 17.35 13.18 7.36
C LYS A 392 16.90 13.59 5.94
N LYS A 393 16.17 12.71 5.21
CA LYS A 393 15.58 13.01 3.90
C LYS A 393 14.67 14.24 4.00
N TYR A 394 13.72 14.24 4.93
CA TYR A 394 12.80 15.37 5.12
C TYR A 394 13.50 16.66 5.55
N LYS A 395 14.58 16.57 6.31
CA LYS A 395 15.39 17.75 6.66
C LYS A 395 15.98 18.40 5.41
N TYR A 396 16.63 17.63 4.54
CA TYR A 396 17.21 18.17 3.31
C TYR A 396 16.15 18.71 2.34
N LEU A 397 15.04 17.98 2.21
CA LEU A 397 13.91 18.40 1.41
C LEU A 397 13.34 19.73 1.87
N ARG A 398 13.15 19.93 3.18
CA ARG A 398 12.70 21.20 3.76
C ARG A 398 13.66 22.35 3.46
N ILE A 399 14.97 22.11 3.56
CA ILE A 399 15.99 23.11 3.22
C ILE A 399 15.88 23.47 1.74
N ALA A 400 15.77 22.50 0.84
CA ALA A 400 15.65 22.72 -0.60
C ALA A 400 14.41 23.57 -0.94
N TYR A 401 13.26 23.25 -0.36
CA TYR A 401 12.01 24.01 -0.55
C TYR A 401 12.11 25.43 0.00
N ASN A 402 12.70 25.62 1.18
CA ASN A 402 12.88 26.94 1.77
C ASN A 402 13.81 27.84 0.90
N ILE A 403 14.92 27.26 0.43
CA ILE A 403 15.84 27.98 -0.46
C ILE A 403 15.14 28.36 -1.76
N PHE A 404 14.40 27.43 -2.36
CA PHE A 404 13.64 27.69 -3.58
C PHE A 404 12.58 28.77 -3.36
N MET A 405 11.75 28.65 -2.34
CA MET A 405 10.65 29.58 -2.05
C MET A 405 11.15 31.01 -1.77
N PHE A 406 12.03 31.16 -0.79
CA PHE A 406 12.54 32.50 -0.41
C PHE A 406 13.49 33.05 -1.46
N GLY A 407 14.26 32.16 -2.09
CA GLY A 407 15.17 32.55 -3.16
C GLY A 407 14.45 33.05 -4.40
N LEU A 408 13.36 32.40 -4.80
CA LEU A 408 12.54 32.84 -5.94
C LEU A 408 11.94 34.22 -5.68
N ILE A 409 11.44 34.45 -4.45
CA ILE A 409 10.96 35.82 -4.05
C ILE A 409 12.08 36.84 -4.17
N ALA A 410 13.26 36.54 -3.62
CA ALA A 410 14.40 37.44 -3.68
C ALA A 410 14.86 37.73 -5.12
N ALA A 411 14.87 36.69 -5.98
CA ALA A 411 15.22 36.86 -7.40
C ALA A 411 14.19 37.74 -8.12
N MET A 412 12.89 37.55 -7.88
CA MET A 412 11.83 38.36 -8.46
C MET A 412 11.96 39.83 -8.06
N ILE A 413 12.26 40.14 -6.79
CA ILE A 413 12.52 41.49 -6.30
C ILE A 413 13.76 42.07 -7.00
N ALA A 414 14.82 41.26 -7.11
CA ALA A 414 16.04 41.71 -7.78
C ALA A 414 15.83 42.07 -9.27
N PHE A 415 15.05 41.25 -9.99
CA PHE A 415 14.67 41.57 -11.37
C PHE A 415 13.80 42.81 -11.47
N THR A 416 12.86 43.00 -10.56
CA THR A 416 12.00 44.20 -10.55
C THR A 416 12.81 45.45 -10.28
N VAL A 417 13.72 45.44 -9.29
CA VAL A 417 14.60 46.56 -8.98
C VAL A 417 15.53 46.87 -10.15
N ALA A 418 16.14 45.86 -10.76
CA ALA A 418 17.01 46.02 -11.92
C ALA A 418 16.30 46.63 -13.12
N PHE A 419 15.03 46.26 -13.34
CA PHE A 419 14.21 46.82 -14.44
C PHE A 419 13.78 48.26 -14.19
N LEU A 420 13.54 48.62 -12.93
CA LEU A 420 13.13 49.99 -12.55
C LEU A 420 14.33 50.96 -12.35
N ALA A 421 15.56 50.45 -12.37
CA ALA A 421 16.76 51.31 -12.19
C ALA A 421 16.98 52.23 -13.40
N PRO A 422 17.44 53.49 -13.17
CA PRO A 422 17.55 54.49 -14.24
C PRO A 422 18.44 54.13 -15.44
N GLY A 423 19.33 53.13 -15.30
CA GLY A 423 20.16 52.64 -16.41
C GLY A 423 19.46 51.71 -17.39
N ALA A 424 18.24 51.22 -17.08
CA ALA A 424 17.47 50.37 -17.98
C ALA A 424 16.66 51.14 -19.02
N THR A 425 16.44 52.44 -18.80
CA THR A 425 15.64 53.32 -19.66
C THR A 425 16.40 53.96 -20.80
N GLU A 426 17.74 53.98 -20.78
CA GLU A 426 18.56 54.59 -21.84
C GLU A 426 18.77 53.69 -23.07
N VAL A 427 18.39 52.41 -23.05
CA VAL A 427 18.61 51.47 -24.15
C VAL A 427 17.46 51.49 -25.18
N TYR A 428 16.37 52.20 -24.90
CA TYR A 428 15.19 52.28 -25.78
C TYR A 428 14.93 53.70 -26.35
N GLN A 429 15.91 54.58 -26.35
CA GLN A 429 15.96 55.80 -27.15
C GLN A 429 17.07 55.69 -28.23
#